data_df711de53605488b93e5a5687fc5dd86
#
_entry.id   df711de53605488b93e5a5687fc5dd86
#
_cell.length_a   1.000
_cell.length_b   1.000
_cell.length_c   1.000
_cell.angle_alpha   90.00
_cell.angle_beta   90.00
_cell.angle_gamma   90.00
#
_symmetry.space_group_name_H-M   'P 1'
#
loop_
_entity.id
_entity.type
_entity.pdbx_description
1 polymer ?
#
loop_
_entity_poly.entity_id
_entity_poly.type
_entity_poly.pdbx_seq_one_letter_code
_entity_poly.pdbx_strand_id
1 'polypeptide(L)'
;MEIKSSWAAVQDHTRQFSDFTFVYPVISRRSKGLSIGVNLNPDKVCNFDCIYCEVDRRVPGAVTEVDLRQMKDELTAMIRFAKDGGLAKEPKFDKVPWLTREVKDIAFSGDGEPTMIHNFADCVQIVVDVKQAEGLGATQIVLITDAAGLDKGDVKRGLELMDANEGEVWGKLDAGTEAYFKAVNRTNVKFQRILDNLLATAKTRAIIIQSLFLKVHGEAMSAAELQAYCDRVNELTAGGGQIREVHLYTVARPTPEAFATKLELAELESMAATVRECTGLTVAVFP
;
A
#
# COMPACT_ATOMS: atom_id res chain seq x y z
N MET A 1 20.16 0.95 9.64
CA MET A 1 20.27 -0.52 9.46
C MET A 1 19.22 -0.91 8.45
N GLU A 2 19.58 -1.65 7.41
CA GLU A 2 18.67 -2.05 6.33
C GLU A 2 17.72 -3.16 6.80
N ILE A 3 16.44 -3.03 6.47
CA ILE A 3 15.42 -4.05 6.78
C ILE A 3 15.50 -5.14 5.72
N LYS A 4 15.85 -6.37 6.15
CA LYS A 4 16.01 -7.51 5.24
C LYS A 4 14.66 -8.16 4.95
N SER A 5 14.36 -8.35 3.67
CA SER A 5 13.14 -9.04 3.22
C SER A 5 13.04 -10.49 3.70
N SER A 6 14.17 -11.13 4.06
CA SER A 6 14.21 -12.51 4.59
C SER A 6 13.81 -12.63 6.07
N TRP A 7 13.60 -11.54 6.80
CA TRP A 7 13.17 -11.62 8.21
C TRP A 7 11.72 -12.06 8.31
N ALA A 8 11.43 -12.98 9.23
CA ALA A 8 10.08 -13.49 9.50
C ALA A 8 9.07 -12.35 9.73
N ALA A 9 9.47 -11.33 10.49
CA ALA A 9 8.65 -10.13 10.74
C ALA A 9 8.28 -9.33 9.48
N VAL A 10 9.04 -9.51 8.39
CA VAL A 10 8.77 -8.89 7.08
C VAL A 10 8.01 -9.82 6.15
N GLN A 11 8.25 -11.13 6.27
CA GLN A 11 7.59 -12.15 5.44
C GLN A 11 6.18 -12.49 5.91
N ASP A 12 5.97 -12.48 7.23
CA ASP A 12 4.64 -12.71 7.79
C ASP A 12 3.81 -11.41 7.77
N HIS A 13 2.92 -11.32 6.82
CA HIS A 13 1.92 -10.25 6.70
C HIS A 13 0.52 -10.75 7.01
N THR A 14 0.40 -11.70 7.94
CA THR A 14 -0.92 -11.99 8.52
C THR A 14 -1.53 -10.70 9.00
N ARG A 15 -2.71 -10.38 8.46
CA ARG A 15 -3.48 -9.17 8.81
C ARG A 15 -4.38 -9.46 10.00
N GLN A 16 -3.87 -10.29 10.91
CA GLN A 16 -4.53 -10.68 12.14
C GLN A 16 -3.56 -10.46 13.31
N PHE A 17 -4.07 -9.91 14.37
CA PHE A 17 -3.35 -9.77 15.63
C PHE A 17 -4.31 -10.02 16.78
N SER A 18 -4.07 -11.08 17.57
CA SER A 18 -4.99 -11.50 18.62
C SER A 18 -6.41 -11.71 18.05
N ASP A 19 -7.40 -11.12 18.67
CA ASP A 19 -8.81 -11.10 18.28
C ASP A 19 -9.22 -9.83 17.49
N PHE A 20 -8.26 -9.04 17.03
CA PHE A 20 -8.52 -7.82 16.27
C PHE A 20 -9.02 -8.14 14.86
N THR A 21 -9.99 -7.35 14.41
CA THR A 21 -10.60 -7.46 13.09
C THR A 21 -10.00 -6.48 12.08
N PHE A 22 -9.74 -5.24 12.54
CA PHE A 22 -9.38 -4.12 11.68
C PHE A 22 -7.91 -3.72 11.79
N VAL A 23 -7.23 -4.02 12.89
CA VAL A 23 -5.90 -3.44 13.16
C VAL A 23 -4.84 -4.53 13.33
N TYR A 24 -3.70 -4.37 12.67
CA TYR A 24 -2.60 -5.33 12.69
C TYR A 24 -1.23 -4.66 12.58
N PRO A 25 -0.18 -5.21 13.21
CA PRO A 25 1.16 -4.67 13.14
C PRO A 25 1.98 -5.34 12.04
N VAL A 26 2.77 -4.56 11.30
CA VAL A 26 3.75 -5.06 10.32
C VAL A 26 5.06 -4.28 10.42
N ILE A 27 6.17 -4.93 10.05
CA ILE A 27 7.42 -4.22 9.76
C ILE A 27 7.44 -3.86 8.29
N SER A 28 7.28 -2.57 8.02
CA SER A 28 7.27 -2.03 6.67
C SER A 28 8.70 -1.73 6.19
N ARG A 29 9.08 -2.30 5.04
CA ARG A 29 10.35 -1.98 4.38
C ARG A 29 10.36 -0.54 3.87
N ARG A 30 9.21 -0.06 3.41
CA ARG A 30 9.04 1.29 2.85
C ARG A 30 9.10 2.36 3.94
N SER A 31 8.38 2.18 5.02
CA SER A 31 8.37 3.09 6.17
C SER A 31 9.55 2.87 7.13
N LYS A 32 10.37 1.85 6.88
CA LYS A 32 11.59 1.51 7.65
C LYS A 32 11.35 1.27 9.14
N GLY A 33 10.23 0.63 9.49
CA GLY A 33 9.90 0.31 10.87
C GLY A 33 8.48 -0.21 11.04
N LEU A 34 7.95 -0.03 12.26
CA LEU A 34 6.59 -0.46 12.59
C LEU A 34 5.57 0.40 11.83
N SER A 35 4.76 -0.26 11.03
CA SER A 35 3.54 0.26 10.44
C SER A 35 2.34 -0.40 11.12
N ILE A 36 1.34 0.38 11.49
CA ILE A 36 0.07 -0.15 11.99
C ILE A 36 -0.91 -0.14 10.83
N GLY A 37 -1.26 -1.32 10.33
CA GLY A 37 -2.24 -1.49 9.26
C GLY A 37 -3.67 -1.34 9.79
N VAL A 38 -4.50 -0.62 9.05
CA VAL A 38 -5.95 -0.52 9.26
C VAL A 38 -6.62 -1.17 8.05
N ASN A 39 -7.17 -2.37 8.26
CA ASN A 39 -7.87 -3.15 7.25
C ASN A 39 -9.34 -2.76 7.21
N LEU A 40 -9.73 -1.98 6.21
CA LEU A 40 -11.12 -1.56 6.02
C LEU A 40 -11.96 -2.58 5.24
N ASN A 41 -11.35 -3.65 4.75
CA ASN A 41 -12.00 -4.68 3.94
C ASN A 41 -11.73 -6.10 4.50
N PRO A 42 -12.12 -6.40 5.74
CA PRO A 42 -11.96 -7.74 6.29
C PRO A 42 -12.83 -8.78 5.55
N ASP A 43 -13.81 -8.33 4.76
CA ASP A 43 -14.57 -9.12 3.79
C ASP A 43 -13.75 -9.54 2.56
N LYS A 44 -12.55 -8.97 2.38
CA LYS A 44 -11.63 -9.17 1.25
C LYS A 44 -12.14 -8.63 -0.08
N VAL A 45 -13.12 -7.72 -0.07
CA VAL A 45 -13.64 -7.11 -1.30
C VAL A 45 -12.63 -6.13 -1.89
N CYS A 46 -12.34 -6.31 -3.18
CA CYS A 46 -11.46 -5.46 -3.97
C CYS A 46 -11.97 -5.39 -5.40
N ASN A 47 -11.81 -4.27 -6.06
CA ASN A 47 -12.15 -4.09 -7.47
C ASN A 47 -11.04 -4.60 -8.42
N PHE A 48 -9.90 -5.06 -7.86
CA PHE A 48 -8.85 -5.77 -8.58
C PHE A 48 -8.73 -7.22 -8.11
N ASP A 49 -8.25 -8.09 -9.01
CA ASP A 49 -7.87 -9.47 -8.73
C ASP A 49 -6.44 -9.72 -9.23
N CYS A 50 -5.50 -8.95 -8.70
CA CYS A 50 -4.11 -8.97 -9.16
C CYS A 50 -3.50 -10.37 -9.04
N ILE A 51 -2.80 -10.82 -10.10
CA ILE A 51 -2.16 -12.15 -10.13
C ILE A 51 -1.12 -12.37 -9.02
N TYR A 52 -0.63 -11.31 -8.41
CA TYR A 52 0.35 -11.30 -7.32
C TYR A 52 -0.27 -11.03 -5.95
N CYS A 53 -1.61 -10.96 -5.86
CA CYS A 53 -2.27 -10.63 -4.61
C CYS A 53 -2.14 -11.77 -3.59
N GLU A 54 -1.61 -11.46 -2.42
CA GLU A 54 -1.38 -12.43 -1.35
C GLU A 54 -2.65 -12.73 -0.51
N VAL A 55 -3.76 -12.07 -0.84
CA VAL A 55 -5.04 -12.29 -0.17
C VAL A 55 -5.76 -13.46 -0.80
N ASP A 56 -6.01 -14.50 -0.02
CA ASP A 56 -6.85 -15.62 -0.48
C ASP A 56 -8.33 -15.22 -0.46
N ARG A 57 -8.87 -14.89 -1.64
CA ARG A 57 -10.27 -14.51 -1.83
C ARG A 57 -11.22 -15.69 -2.07
N ARG A 58 -10.71 -16.92 -2.13
CA ARG A 58 -11.56 -18.13 -2.25
C ARG A 58 -12.43 -18.34 -1.02
N VAL A 59 -11.95 -17.85 0.12
CA VAL A 59 -12.72 -17.83 1.37
C VAL A 59 -13.04 -16.36 1.68
N PRO A 60 -14.29 -15.92 1.48
CA PRO A 60 -14.69 -14.56 1.81
C PRO A 60 -14.59 -14.31 3.32
N GLY A 61 -14.32 -13.08 3.70
CA GLY A 61 -14.39 -12.66 5.10
C GLY A 61 -15.84 -12.51 5.57
N ALA A 62 -16.05 -12.62 6.86
CA ALA A 62 -17.39 -12.55 7.45
C ALA A 62 -17.86 -11.13 7.80
N VAL A 63 -16.94 -10.18 7.96
CA VAL A 63 -17.24 -8.81 8.36
C VAL A 63 -17.28 -7.93 7.12
N THR A 64 -18.47 -7.44 6.76
CA THR A 64 -18.73 -6.67 5.53
C THR A 64 -18.81 -5.16 5.74
N GLU A 65 -18.86 -4.71 6.99
CA GLU A 65 -18.93 -3.29 7.34
C GLU A 65 -17.89 -2.95 8.41
N VAL A 66 -17.39 -1.73 8.37
CA VAL A 66 -16.43 -1.25 9.37
C VAL A 66 -17.20 -0.78 10.60
N ASP A 67 -17.04 -1.48 11.72
CA ASP A 67 -17.44 -0.97 13.03
C ASP A 67 -16.43 0.08 13.50
N LEU A 68 -16.82 1.34 13.39
CA LEU A 68 -15.97 2.49 13.71
C LEU A 68 -15.51 2.50 15.17
N ARG A 69 -16.35 2.02 16.09
CA ARG A 69 -16.01 1.94 17.52
C ARG A 69 -14.97 0.86 17.76
N GLN A 70 -15.19 -0.33 17.23
CA GLN A 70 -14.23 -1.44 17.34
C GLN A 70 -12.89 -1.06 16.71
N MET A 71 -12.90 -0.47 15.51
CA MET A 71 -11.67 -0.01 14.84
C MET A 71 -10.90 1.00 15.70
N LYS A 72 -11.60 1.96 16.34
CA LYS A 72 -11.00 2.93 17.27
C LYS A 72 -10.37 2.25 18.48
N ASP A 73 -11.10 1.33 19.10
CA ASP A 73 -10.66 0.62 20.31
C ASP A 73 -9.43 -0.25 19.98
N GLU A 74 -9.45 -1.00 18.87
CA GLU A 74 -8.32 -1.81 18.39
C GLU A 74 -7.09 -0.96 18.07
N LEU A 75 -7.26 0.16 17.36
CA LEU A 75 -6.15 1.05 17.02
C LEU A 75 -5.51 1.65 18.27
N THR A 76 -6.33 2.09 19.21
CA THR A 76 -5.85 2.63 20.51
C THR A 76 -5.08 1.56 21.29
N ALA A 77 -5.62 0.36 21.38
CA ALA A 77 -4.99 -0.76 22.07
C ALA A 77 -3.66 -1.16 21.41
N MET A 78 -3.60 -1.24 20.07
CA MET A 78 -2.39 -1.57 19.32
C MET A 78 -1.28 -0.53 19.54
N ILE A 79 -1.60 0.76 19.46
CA ILE A 79 -0.62 1.83 19.68
C ILE A 79 -0.06 1.75 21.09
N ARG A 80 -0.90 1.60 22.11
CA ARG A 80 -0.47 1.45 23.51
C ARG A 80 0.38 0.22 23.70
N PHE A 81 -0.03 -0.93 23.17
CA PHE A 81 0.71 -2.17 23.24
C PHE A 81 2.10 -2.05 22.60
N ALA A 82 2.21 -1.35 21.48
CA ALA A 82 3.49 -1.06 20.85
C ALA A 82 4.37 -0.15 21.71
N LYS A 83 3.82 0.94 22.26
CA LYS A 83 4.53 1.91 23.12
C LYS A 83 5.03 1.27 24.41
N ASP A 84 4.27 0.34 24.98
CA ASP A 84 4.63 -0.40 26.19
C ASP A 84 5.65 -1.54 25.92
N GLY A 85 6.07 -1.69 24.66
CA GLY A 85 7.03 -2.71 24.24
C GLY A 85 6.44 -4.13 24.19
N GLY A 86 5.12 -4.25 24.15
CA GLY A 86 4.44 -5.54 24.04
C GLY A 86 4.77 -6.25 22.73
N LEU A 87 4.76 -5.52 21.61
CA LEU A 87 5.12 -6.09 20.29
C LEU A 87 6.54 -6.67 20.25
N ALA A 88 7.48 -6.10 20.98
CA ALA A 88 8.85 -6.62 21.05
C ALA A 88 8.95 -8.01 21.69
N LYS A 89 7.91 -8.44 22.39
CA LYS A 89 7.82 -9.75 23.07
C LYS A 89 7.05 -10.78 22.23
N GLU A 90 6.38 -10.34 21.17
CA GLU A 90 5.66 -11.22 20.26
C GLU A 90 6.66 -12.07 19.44
N PRO A 91 6.39 -13.38 19.26
CA PRO A 91 7.28 -14.26 18.50
C PRO A 91 7.62 -13.77 17.10
N LYS A 92 6.69 -13.07 16.45
CA LYS A 92 6.85 -12.47 15.13
C LYS A 92 7.96 -11.40 15.09
N PHE A 93 8.20 -10.70 16.20
CA PHE A 93 9.11 -9.54 16.27
C PHE A 93 10.31 -9.77 17.21
N ASP A 94 10.46 -10.95 17.81
CA ASP A 94 11.49 -11.27 18.79
C ASP A 94 12.92 -11.02 18.29
N LYS A 95 13.14 -11.20 16.97
CA LYS A 95 14.45 -10.99 16.33
C LYS A 95 14.69 -9.57 15.86
N VAL A 96 13.69 -8.70 15.91
CA VAL A 96 13.77 -7.31 15.46
C VAL A 96 13.07 -6.33 16.42
N PRO A 97 13.23 -6.49 17.75
CA PRO A 97 12.46 -5.73 18.74
C PRO A 97 12.70 -4.22 18.67
N TRP A 98 13.83 -3.78 18.12
CA TRP A 98 14.13 -2.36 17.93
C TRP A 98 13.25 -1.69 16.86
N LEU A 99 12.70 -2.46 15.90
CA LEU A 99 11.82 -1.94 14.85
C LEU A 99 10.39 -1.72 15.33
N THR A 100 10.02 -2.26 16.51
CA THR A 100 8.68 -2.13 17.09
C THR A 100 8.54 -0.97 18.07
N ARG A 101 9.63 -0.23 18.35
CA ARG A 101 9.67 0.81 19.38
C ARG A 101 9.01 2.13 18.96
N GLU A 102 8.91 2.35 17.68
CA GLU A 102 8.39 3.60 17.11
C GLU A 102 7.42 3.29 15.98
N VAL A 103 6.20 3.81 16.09
CA VAL A 103 5.21 3.75 15.01
C VAL A 103 5.61 4.74 13.92
N LYS A 104 5.96 4.24 12.74
CA LYS A 104 6.37 5.05 11.59
C LYS A 104 5.18 5.58 10.82
N ASP A 105 4.18 4.76 10.63
CA ASP A 105 2.93 5.14 10.00
C ASP A 105 1.73 4.34 10.52
N ILE A 106 0.55 4.87 10.23
CA ILE A 106 -0.73 4.18 10.32
C ILE A 106 -1.25 4.08 8.88
N ALA A 107 -1.35 2.87 8.35
CA ALA A 107 -1.62 2.64 6.92
C ALA A 107 -3.02 2.06 6.69
N PHE A 108 -3.86 2.76 5.94
CA PHE A 108 -5.04 2.16 5.34
C PHE A 108 -4.61 1.20 4.24
N SER A 109 -4.55 -0.07 4.60
CA SER A 109 -4.16 -1.18 3.74
C SER A 109 -4.74 -2.47 4.33
N GLY A 110 -4.89 -3.50 3.54
CA GLY A 110 -5.47 -4.72 4.09
C GLY A 110 -5.83 -5.76 3.04
N ASP A 111 -6.95 -6.42 3.26
CA ASP A 111 -7.39 -7.53 2.43
C ASP A 111 -8.13 -7.11 1.16
N GLY A 112 -8.50 -5.82 1.04
CA GLY A 112 -9.19 -5.27 -0.12
C GLY A 112 -8.72 -3.86 -0.48
N GLU A 113 -9.58 -3.12 -1.18
CA GLU A 113 -9.32 -1.74 -1.57
C GLU A 113 -9.98 -0.76 -0.58
N PRO A 114 -9.19 0.03 0.19
CA PRO A 114 -9.73 0.91 1.23
C PRO A 114 -10.75 1.93 0.72
N THR A 115 -10.61 2.39 -0.52
CA THR A 115 -11.51 3.40 -1.10
C THR A 115 -12.85 2.82 -1.57
N MET A 116 -13.09 1.51 -1.40
CA MET A 116 -14.37 0.89 -1.75
C MET A 116 -15.46 1.12 -0.71
N ILE A 117 -15.11 1.30 0.56
CA ILE A 117 -16.09 1.52 1.62
C ILE A 117 -16.79 2.87 1.46
N HIS A 118 -17.94 3.02 2.12
CA HIS A 118 -18.79 4.21 1.99
C HIS A 118 -18.52 5.30 3.03
N ASN A 119 -17.79 4.97 4.11
CA ASN A 119 -17.49 5.84 5.25
C ASN A 119 -15.96 6.01 5.45
N PHE A 120 -15.21 6.12 4.36
CA PHE A 120 -13.75 6.26 4.39
C PHE A 120 -13.30 7.50 5.19
N ALA A 121 -13.98 8.65 4.99
CA ALA A 121 -13.65 9.87 5.71
C ALA A 121 -13.83 9.73 7.24
N ASP A 122 -14.85 9.00 7.70
CA ASP A 122 -15.06 8.75 9.12
C ASP A 122 -13.94 7.85 9.69
N CYS A 123 -13.48 6.85 8.93
CA CYS A 123 -12.35 6.03 9.32
C CYS A 123 -11.06 6.86 9.42
N VAL A 124 -10.81 7.77 8.49
CA VAL A 124 -9.67 8.70 8.55
C VAL A 124 -9.77 9.60 9.78
N GLN A 125 -10.94 10.15 10.07
CA GLN A 125 -11.14 11.00 11.25
C GLN A 125 -10.80 10.25 12.54
N ILE A 126 -11.23 8.99 12.67
CA ILE A 126 -10.88 8.15 13.83
C ILE A 126 -9.37 7.96 13.95
N VAL A 127 -8.67 7.68 12.85
CA VAL A 127 -7.21 7.56 12.87
C VAL A 127 -6.56 8.86 13.32
N VAL A 128 -7.04 10.01 12.83
CA VAL A 128 -6.55 11.33 13.26
C VAL A 128 -6.77 11.54 14.76
N ASP A 129 -7.98 11.28 15.26
CA ASP A 129 -8.33 11.46 16.66
C ASP A 129 -7.46 10.59 17.59
N VAL A 130 -7.31 9.30 17.24
CA VAL A 130 -6.49 8.36 18.01
C VAL A 130 -5.03 8.75 17.97
N LYS A 131 -4.51 9.10 16.78
CA LYS A 131 -3.14 9.57 16.59
C LYS A 131 -2.81 10.78 17.47
N GLN A 132 -3.73 11.74 17.54
CA GLN A 132 -3.59 12.93 18.41
C GLN A 132 -3.66 12.56 19.89
N ALA A 133 -4.66 11.77 20.28
CA ALA A 133 -4.85 11.35 21.67
C ALA A 133 -3.67 10.54 22.22
N GLU A 134 -3.04 9.74 21.37
CA GLU A 134 -1.87 8.93 21.73
C GLU A 134 -0.53 9.66 21.53
N GLY A 135 -0.52 10.95 21.21
CA GLY A 135 0.71 11.74 21.09
C GLY A 135 1.58 11.36 19.88
N LEU A 136 0.99 10.85 18.81
CA LEU A 136 1.64 10.46 17.55
C LEU A 136 1.51 11.55 16.47
N GLY A 137 1.49 12.82 16.84
CA GLY A 137 1.22 13.94 15.91
C GLY A 137 2.05 13.94 14.63
N ALA A 138 3.32 13.55 14.70
CA ALA A 138 4.24 13.51 13.55
C ALA A 138 4.21 12.15 12.79
N THR A 139 3.45 11.14 13.26
CA THR A 139 3.34 9.86 12.58
C THR A 139 2.53 10.00 11.29
N GLN A 140 2.98 9.42 10.20
CA GLN A 140 2.30 9.51 8.90
C GLN A 140 1.01 8.69 8.88
N ILE A 141 0.01 9.17 8.13
CA ILE A 141 -1.18 8.41 7.74
C ILE A 141 -1.02 8.05 6.27
N VAL A 142 -0.96 6.77 5.94
CA VAL A 142 -0.72 6.30 4.58
C VAL A 142 -1.98 5.67 4.01
N LEU A 143 -2.39 6.07 2.82
CA LEU A 143 -3.38 5.35 2.02
C LEU A 143 -2.67 4.56 0.92
N ILE A 144 -2.76 3.23 0.95
CA ILE A 144 -2.33 2.36 -0.15
C ILE A 144 -3.57 1.98 -0.95
N THR A 145 -3.64 2.41 -2.20
CA THR A 145 -4.85 2.28 -3.03
C THR A 145 -4.54 1.87 -4.47
N ASP A 146 -5.44 1.13 -5.08
CA ASP A 146 -5.43 0.85 -6.51
C ASP A 146 -5.89 2.05 -7.38
N ALA A 147 -6.20 3.16 -6.74
CA ALA A 147 -6.63 4.43 -7.32
C ALA A 147 -8.03 4.44 -7.96
N ALA A 148 -8.75 3.32 -8.03
CA ALA A 148 -10.04 3.28 -8.72
C ALA A 148 -11.14 4.10 -8.03
N GLY A 149 -11.01 4.35 -6.71
CA GLY A 149 -12.01 5.08 -5.92
C GLY A 149 -11.62 6.50 -5.51
N LEU A 150 -10.47 7.03 -5.96
CA LEU A 150 -9.99 8.36 -5.55
C LEU A 150 -10.89 9.53 -6.00
N ASP A 151 -11.76 9.32 -6.98
CA ASP A 151 -12.74 10.29 -7.47
C ASP A 151 -14.01 10.40 -6.60
N LYS A 152 -14.24 9.45 -5.66
CA LYS A 152 -15.41 9.47 -4.79
C LYS A 152 -15.39 10.65 -3.82
N GLY A 153 -16.54 11.29 -3.59
CA GLY A 153 -16.64 12.45 -2.72
C GLY A 153 -16.22 12.18 -1.28
N ASP A 154 -16.59 11.03 -0.74
CA ASP A 154 -16.20 10.63 0.62
C ASP A 154 -14.69 10.39 0.73
N VAL A 155 -14.08 9.76 -0.28
CA VAL A 155 -12.62 9.55 -0.32
C VAL A 155 -11.88 10.89 -0.40
N LYS A 156 -12.37 11.84 -1.21
CA LYS A 156 -11.77 13.20 -1.28
C LYS A 156 -11.79 13.90 0.07
N ARG A 157 -12.90 13.82 0.83
CA ARG A 157 -12.96 14.37 2.20
C ARG A 157 -11.94 13.68 3.13
N GLY A 158 -11.82 12.37 3.04
CA GLY A 158 -10.81 11.62 3.80
C GLY A 158 -9.39 12.06 3.45
N LEU A 159 -9.10 12.30 2.17
CA LEU A 159 -7.79 12.78 1.73
C LEU A 159 -7.49 14.20 2.22
N GLU A 160 -8.49 15.10 2.29
CA GLU A 160 -8.34 16.44 2.87
C GLU A 160 -7.99 16.36 4.37
N LEU A 161 -8.62 15.43 5.11
CA LEU A 161 -8.26 15.17 6.50
C LEU A 161 -6.84 14.62 6.63
N MET A 162 -6.43 13.72 5.74
CA MET A 162 -5.06 13.19 5.70
C MET A 162 -4.05 14.31 5.42
N ASP A 163 -4.30 15.19 4.45
CA ASP A 163 -3.40 16.31 4.10
C ASP A 163 -3.13 17.22 5.31
N ALA A 164 -4.13 17.45 6.14
CA ALA A 164 -4.01 18.24 7.37
C ALA A 164 -3.29 17.50 8.51
N ASN A 165 -2.98 16.21 8.36
CA ASN A 165 -2.50 15.34 9.43
C ASN A 165 -1.36 14.40 9.00
N GLU A 166 -0.34 14.90 8.29
CA GLU A 166 0.81 14.13 7.81
C GLU A 166 0.41 12.96 6.87
N GLY A 167 -0.56 13.20 5.98
CA GLY A 167 -1.07 12.18 5.07
C GLY A 167 -0.19 11.94 3.84
N GLU A 168 -0.16 10.69 3.40
CA GLU A 168 0.49 10.26 2.15
C GLU A 168 -0.44 9.35 1.35
N VAL A 169 -0.47 9.53 0.03
CA VAL A 169 -1.16 8.62 -0.89
C VAL A 169 -0.13 7.82 -1.68
N TRP A 170 -0.22 6.49 -1.57
CA TRP A 170 0.55 5.55 -2.36
C TRP A 170 -0.37 4.91 -3.40
N GLY A 171 -0.41 5.51 -4.58
CA GLY A 171 -1.27 5.07 -5.67
C GLY A 171 -0.60 4.02 -6.54
N LYS A 172 -1.29 2.91 -6.78
CA LYS A 172 -0.76 1.82 -7.59
C LYS A 172 -0.82 2.12 -9.08
N LEU A 173 0.30 1.85 -9.76
CA LEU A 173 0.42 1.83 -11.21
C LEU A 173 1.41 0.73 -11.60
N ASP A 174 0.90 -0.44 -12.01
CA ASP A 174 1.71 -1.64 -12.26
C ASP A 174 1.96 -1.88 -13.77
N ALA A 175 1.43 -1.02 -14.64
CA ALA A 175 1.39 -1.22 -16.10
C ALA A 175 1.54 0.11 -16.86
N GLY A 176 2.03 0.01 -18.09
CA GLY A 176 2.06 1.11 -19.06
C GLY A 176 0.94 1.02 -20.11
N THR A 177 0.45 -0.18 -20.37
CA THR A 177 -0.61 -0.43 -21.34
C THR A 177 -1.86 -1.05 -20.73
N GLU A 178 -3.03 -0.81 -21.34
CA GLU A 178 -4.27 -1.43 -20.89
C GLU A 178 -4.24 -2.96 -20.98
N ALA A 179 -3.54 -3.50 -21.97
CA ALA A 179 -3.42 -4.95 -22.15
C ALA A 179 -2.66 -5.59 -20.99
N TYR A 180 -1.52 -5.01 -20.60
CA TYR A 180 -0.73 -5.49 -19.47
C TYR A 180 -1.45 -5.27 -18.14
N PHE A 181 -2.11 -4.10 -17.96
CA PHE A 181 -2.94 -3.81 -16.81
C PHE A 181 -4.03 -4.88 -16.60
N LYS A 182 -4.75 -5.25 -17.65
CA LYS A 182 -5.76 -6.32 -17.58
C LYS A 182 -5.15 -7.68 -17.26
N ALA A 183 -3.98 -7.96 -17.80
CA ALA A 183 -3.30 -9.24 -17.55
C ALA A 183 -2.81 -9.38 -16.10
N VAL A 184 -2.28 -8.30 -15.52
CA VAL A 184 -1.65 -8.31 -14.19
C VAL A 184 -2.66 -7.99 -13.08
N ASN A 185 -3.51 -6.98 -13.27
CA ASN A 185 -4.45 -6.52 -12.24
C ASN A 185 -5.84 -7.17 -12.35
N ARG A 186 -6.16 -7.88 -13.44
CA ARG A 186 -7.41 -8.65 -13.64
C ARG A 186 -8.65 -7.89 -13.20
N THR A 187 -8.86 -6.70 -13.77
CA THR A 187 -9.96 -5.83 -13.37
C THR A 187 -10.82 -5.39 -14.56
N ASN A 188 -12.08 -5.08 -14.28
CA ASN A 188 -13.00 -4.43 -15.22
C ASN A 188 -12.91 -2.90 -15.18
N VAL A 189 -12.14 -2.33 -14.25
CA VAL A 189 -11.88 -0.89 -14.21
C VAL A 189 -11.07 -0.50 -15.43
N LYS A 190 -11.47 0.57 -16.11
CA LYS A 190 -10.72 1.09 -17.26
C LYS A 190 -9.37 1.64 -16.81
N PHE A 191 -8.29 1.30 -17.51
CA PHE A 191 -6.95 1.78 -17.21
C PHE A 191 -6.89 3.33 -17.20
N GLN A 192 -7.56 3.96 -18.15
CA GLN A 192 -7.64 5.43 -18.20
C GLN A 192 -8.22 6.04 -16.92
N ARG A 193 -9.23 5.41 -16.29
CA ARG A 193 -9.78 5.89 -15.00
C ARG A 193 -8.73 5.91 -13.89
N ILE A 194 -7.85 4.91 -13.86
CA ILE A 194 -6.75 4.88 -12.88
C ILE A 194 -5.81 6.06 -13.12
N LEU A 195 -5.41 6.30 -14.38
CA LEU A 195 -4.55 7.42 -14.75
C LEU A 195 -5.19 8.78 -14.43
N ASP A 196 -6.47 8.95 -14.77
CA ASP A 196 -7.22 10.19 -14.50
C ASP A 196 -7.30 10.46 -12.98
N ASN A 197 -7.57 9.43 -12.19
CA ASN A 197 -7.68 9.53 -10.74
C ASN A 197 -6.32 9.83 -10.08
N LEU A 198 -5.25 9.17 -10.52
CA LEU A 198 -3.89 9.47 -10.07
C LEU A 198 -3.52 10.92 -10.40
N LEU A 199 -3.77 11.36 -11.63
CA LEU A 199 -3.50 12.74 -12.05
C LEU A 199 -4.30 13.76 -11.23
N ALA A 200 -5.61 13.54 -11.10
CA ALA A 200 -6.48 14.45 -10.35
C ALA A 200 -6.03 14.56 -8.87
N THR A 201 -5.64 13.44 -8.26
CA THR A 201 -5.11 13.42 -6.89
C THR A 201 -3.74 14.09 -6.81
N ALA A 202 -2.84 13.80 -7.76
CA ALA A 202 -1.50 14.36 -7.80
C ALA A 202 -1.47 15.88 -8.06
N LYS A 203 -2.50 16.45 -8.67
CA LYS A 203 -2.64 17.90 -8.83
C LYS A 203 -2.88 18.66 -7.53
N THR A 204 -3.46 18.00 -6.54
CA THR A 204 -3.84 18.63 -5.27
C THR A 204 -2.85 18.34 -4.13
N ARG A 205 -2.06 17.28 -4.25
CA ARG A 205 -1.05 16.83 -3.26
C ARG A 205 0.04 16.02 -3.92
N ALA A 206 1.22 16.00 -3.32
CA ALA A 206 2.27 15.08 -3.77
C ALA A 206 1.89 13.63 -3.43
N ILE A 207 1.98 12.73 -4.42
CA ILE A 207 1.71 11.30 -4.23
C ILE A 207 2.96 10.46 -4.50
N ILE A 208 2.95 9.22 -4.00
CA ILE A 208 3.93 8.21 -4.37
C ILE A 208 3.26 7.25 -5.35
N ILE A 209 3.92 6.98 -6.47
CA ILE A 209 3.52 5.91 -7.38
C ILE A 209 4.12 4.60 -6.85
N GLN A 210 3.28 3.62 -6.57
CA GLN A 210 3.68 2.33 -6.07
C GLN A 210 3.48 1.26 -7.13
N SER A 211 4.56 0.63 -7.60
CA SER A 211 4.54 -0.29 -8.74
C SER A 211 5.16 -1.63 -8.38
N LEU A 212 4.37 -2.69 -8.53
CA LEU A 212 4.85 -4.06 -8.40
C LEU A 212 5.24 -4.60 -9.77
N PHE A 213 6.52 -4.90 -9.94
CA PHE A 213 7.05 -5.57 -11.14
C PHE A 213 7.40 -7.02 -10.82
N LEU A 214 7.07 -7.91 -11.75
CA LEU A 214 7.20 -9.35 -11.54
C LEU A 214 7.49 -10.08 -12.86
N LYS A 215 7.77 -11.37 -12.74
CA LYS A 215 7.78 -12.28 -13.90
C LYS A 215 6.40 -12.95 -14.02
N VAL A 216 5.90 -12.96 -15.24
CA VAL A 216 4.69 -13.68 -15.64
C VAL A 216 5.13 -14.82 -16.55
N HIS A 217 4.87 -16.08 -16.16
CA HIS A 217 5.37 -17.28 -16.86
C HIS A 217 6.90 -17.28 -17.10
N GLY A 218 7.65 -16.75 -16.13
CA GLY A 218 9.10 -16.67 -16.21
C GLY A 218 9.67 -15.45 -16.94
N GLU A 219 8.81 -14.65 -17.61
CA GLU A 219 9.21 -13.48 -18.38
C GLU A 219 8.95 -12.19 -17.60
N ALA A 220 9.95 -11.33 -17.51
CA ALA A 220 9.81 -9.98 -16.98
C ALA A 220 9.00 -9.10 -17.95
N MET A 221 8.53 -7.95 -17.45
CA MET A 221 7.92 -6.92 -18.29
C MET A 221 8.83 -6.60 -19.48
N SER A 222 8.27 -6.54 -20.69
CA SER A 222 9.04 -6.23 -21.90
C SER A 222 9.57 -4.78 -21.86
N ALA A 223 10.64 -4.51 -22.61
CA ALA A 223 11.16 -3.14 -22.74
C ALA A 223 10.12 -2.16 -23.29
N ALA A 224 9.26 -2.61 -24.20
CA ALA A 224 8.18 -1.78 -24.75
C ALA A 224 7.11 -1.44 -23.69
N GLU A 225 6.77 -2.40 -22.82
CA GLU A 225 5.82 -2.16 -21.74
C GLU A 225 6.42 -1.26 -20.65
N LEU A 226 7.72 -1.45 -20.34
CA LEU A 226 8.44 -0.59 -19.40
C LEU A 226 8.52 0.85 -19.92
N GLN A 227 8.76 1.04 -21.24
CA GLN A 227 8.72 2.37 -21.85
C GLN A 227 7.31 2.98 -21.76
N ALA A 228 6.27 2.21 -22.08
CA ALA A 228 4.90 2.66 -21.94
C ALA A 228 4.55 3.03 -20.49
N TYR A 229 5.07 2.29 -19.50
CA TYR A 229 4.94 2.66 -18.08
C TYR A 229 5.59 4.03 -17.80
N CYS A 230 6.82 4.25 -18.27
CA CYS A 230 7.48 5.54 -18.13
C CYS A 230 6.68 6.67 -18.79
N ASP A 231 6.10 6.42 -19.97
CA ASP A 231 5.24 7.39 -20.66
C ASP A 231 4.02 7.76 -19.81
N ARG A 232 3.36 6.80 -19.15
CA ARG A 232 2.23 7.09 -18.23
C ARG A 232 2.67 7.95 -17.05
N VAL A 233 3.83 7.64 -16.43
CA VAL A 233 4.37 8.46 -15.32
C VAL A 233 4.68 9.88 -15.80
N ASN A 234 5.28 10.02 -16.99
CA ASN A 234 5.58 11.32 -17.60
C ASN A 234 4.29 12.11 -17.94
N GLU A 235 3.23 11.44 -18.42
CA GLU A 235 1.93 12.08 -18.65
C GLU A 235 1.33 12.62 -17.35
N LEU A 236 1.47 11.91 -16.23
CA LEU A 236 1.02 12.41 -14.92
C LEU A 236 1.77 13.69 -14.54
N THR A 237 3.10 13.71 -14.67
CA THR A 237 3.90 14.90 -14.34
C THR A 237 3.67 16.06 -15.32
N ALA A 238 3.63 15.79 -16.62
CA ALA A 238 3.34 16.79 -17.64
C ALA A 238 1.92 17.37 -17.51
N GLY A 239 0.97 16.56 -17.00
CA GLY A 239 -0.38 16.99 -16.68
C GLY A 239 -0.50 17.88 -15.44
N GLY A 240 0.61 18.19 -14.76
CA GLY A 240 0.67 18.99 -13.55
C GLY A 240 0.54 18.17 -12.24
N GLY A 241 0.68 16.85 -12.32
CA GLY A 241 0.71 15.98 -11.15
C GLY A 241 2.03 16.08 -10.39
N GLN A 242 1.97 16.13 -9.08
CA GLN A 242 3.11 16.12 -8.19
C GLN A 242 3.43 14.69 -7.77
N ILE A 243 4.44 14.07 -8.39
CA ILE A 243 4.93 12.75 -8.04
C ILE A 243 6.19 12.93 -7.19
N ARG A 244 6.12 12.58 -5.90
CA ARG A 244 7.26 12.72 -4.98
C ARG A 244 8.36 11.71 -5.28
N GLU A 245 7.98 10.45 -5.48
CA GLU A 245 8.88 9.36 -5.85
C GLU A 245 8.08 8.17 -6.40
N VAL A 246 8.79 7.22 -6.98
CA VAL A 246 8.26 5.93 -7.42
C VAL A 246 8.83 4.84 -6.52
N HIS A 247 7.95 4.01 -5.93
CA HIS A 247 8.32 2.80 -5.20
C HIS A 247 8.21 1.59 -6.13
N LEU A 248 9.35 1.07 -6.59
CA LEU A 248 9.39 -0.20 -7.31
C LEU A 248 9.65 -1.35 -6.36
N TYR A 249 8.81 -2.34 -6.40
CA TYR A 249 8.95 -3.54 -5.59
C TYR A 249 8.56 -4.78 -6.39
N THR A 250 8.96 -5.93 -5.89
CA THR A 250 8.61 -7.21 -6.49
C THR A 250 7.93 -8.12 -5.47
N VAL A 251 7.48 -9.27 -5.91
CA VAL A 251 6.85 -10.29 -5.08
C VAL A 251 7.81 -10.71 -3.95
N ALA A 252 7.40 -10.51 -2.71
CA ALA A 252 8.19 -10.86 -1.53
C ALA A 252 7.79 -12.22 -0.91
N ARG A 253 6.63 -12.74 -1.28
CA ARG A 253 6.00 -13.94 -0.71
C ARG A 253 5.34 -14.77 -1.82
N PRO A 254 5.09 -16.08 -1.58
CA PRO A 254 4.36 -16.89 -2.53
C PRO A 254 3.01 -16.27 -2.90
N THR A 255 2.74 -16.20 -4.19
CA THR A 255 1.47 -15.73 -4.74
C THR A 255 0.51 -16.89 -4.96
N PRO A 256 -0.81 -16.66 -5.02
CA PRO A 256 -1.77 -17.70 -5.39
C PRO A 256 -1.52 -18.28 -6.79
N GLU A 257 -0.95 -17.47 -7.67
CA GLU A 257 -0.63 -17.83 -9.06
C GLU A 257 0.82 -18.26 -9.19
N ALA A 258 1.07 -19.53 -9.34
CA ALA A 258 2.43 -20.09 -9.43
C ALA A 258 3.28 -19.51 -10.58
N PHE A 259 2.65 -18.94 -11.61
CA PHE A 259 3.32 -18.29 -12.74
C PHE A 259 3.71 -16.82 -12.48
N ALA A 260 3.20 -16.22 -11.40
CA ALA A 260 3.52 -14.86 -10.97
C ALA A 260 4.67 -14.92 -9.96
N THR A 261 5.90 -14.65 -10.40
CA THR A 261 7.09 -14.84 -9.59
C THR A 261 7.91 -13.56 -9.45
N LYS A 262 8.78 -13.52 -8.45
CA LYS A 262 9.63 -12.36 -8.18
C LYS A 262 10.64 -12.10 -9.29
N LEU A 263 11.04 -10.85 -9.43
CA LEU A 263 12.27 -10.46 -10.13
C LEU A 263 13.48 -10.65 -9.22
N GLU A 264 14.62 -10.97 -9.80
CA GLU A 264 15.88 -10.88 -9.09
C GLU A 264 16.25 -9.40 -8.84
N LEU A 265 17.03 -9.14 -7.79
CA LEU A 265 17.41 -7.76 -7.44
C LEU A 265 18.05 -7.01 -8.60
N ALA A 266 18.95 -7.67 -9.35
CA ALA A 266 19.62 -7.05 -10.50
C ALA A 266 18.63 -6.67 -11.62
N GLU A 267 17.61 -7.49 -11.86
CA GLU A 267 16.57 -7.20 -12.86
C GLU A 267 15.71 -6.01 -12.40
N LEU A 268 15.30 -6.00 -11.14
CA LEU A 268 14.49 -4.91 -10.57
C LEU A 268 15.27 -3.58 -10.56
N GLU A 269 16.57 -3.61 -10.22
CA GLU A 269 17.44 -2.43 -10.24
C GLU A 269 17.67 -1.92 -11.67
N SER A 270 17.83 -2.82 -12.65
CA SER A 270 17.94 -2.44 -14.06
C SER A 270 16.67 -1.72 -14.55
N MET A 271 15.49 -2.24 -14.21
CA MET A 271 14.21 -1.60 -14.55
C MET A 271 14.06 -0.25 -13.83
N ALA A 272 14.48 -0.17 -12.56
CA ALA A 272 14.48 1.07 -11.81
C ALA A 272 15.42 2.13 -12.42
N ALA A 273 16.58 1.73 -12.92
CA ALA A 273 17.50 2.63 -13.63
C ALA A 273 16.84 3.21 -14.88
N THR A 274 16.16 2.38 -15.68
CA THR A 274 15.39 2.84 -16.84
C THR A 274 14.30 3.84 -16.44
N VAL A 275 13.53 3.54 -15.37
CA VAL A 275 12.49 4.46 -14.90
C VAL A 275 13.09 5.80 -14.44
N ARG A 276 14.22 5.80 -13.72
CA ARG A 276 14.91 7.04 -13.31
C ARG A 276 15.36 7.87 -14.52
N GLU A 277 15.96 7.20 -15.52
CA GLU A 277 16.45 7.85 -16.74
C GLU A 277 15.30 8.47 -17.55
N CYS A 278 14.21 7.71 -17.76
CA CYS A 278 13.09 8.15 -18.60
C CYS A 278 12.20 9.19 -17.93
N THR A 279 12.10 9.19 -16.60
CA THR A 279 11.15 10.07 -15.89
C THR A 279 11.81 11.21 -15.11
N GLY A 280 13.10 11.10 -14.82
CA GLY A 280 13.80 12.05 -13.95
C GLY A 280 13.38 12.00 -12.47
N LEU A 281 12.53 11.06 -12.09
CA LEU A 281 12.02 10.94 -10.72
C LEU A 281 12.96 10.10 -9.83
N THR A 282 12.88 10.35 -8.54
CA THR A 282 13.46 9.44 -7.54
C THR A 282 12.73 8.10 -7.58
N VAL A 283 13.49 7.01 -7.64
CA VAL A 283 12.94 5.64 -7.62
C VAL A 283 13.58 4.86 -6.47
N ALA A 284 12.78 4.49 -5.49
CA ALA A 284 13.18 3.61 -4.39
C ALA A 284 12.85 2.15 -4.74
N VAL A 285 13.79 1.23 -4.48
CA VAL A 285 13.68 -0.19 -4.82
C VAL A 285 13.51 -1.03 -3.56
N PHE A 286 12.55 -1.96 -3.58
CA PHE A 286 12.23 -2.86 -2.47
C PHE A 286 12.15 -4.31 -2.97
N PRO A 287 13.25 -5.08 -2.91
CA PRO A 287 13.32 -6.45 -3.41
C PRO A 287 12.56 -7.47 -2.57
#